data_071e1c6f031938f38d47015ee24e38fb
#
_entry.id   071e1c6f031938f38d47015ee24e38fb
#
_cell.length_a   1.000
_cell.length_b   1.000
_cell.length_c   1.000
_cell.angle_alpha   90.00
_cell.angle_beta   90.00
_cell.angle_gamma   90.00
#
_symmetry.space_group_name_H-M   'P 1'
#
loop_
_entity.id
_entity.type
_entity.pdbx_description
1 polymer ?
#
loop_
_entity_poly.entity_id
_entity_poly.type
_entity_poly.pdbx_seq_one_letter_code
_entity_poly.pdbx_strand_id
1 'polypeptide(L)'
;MANQKVSVVFDRKKVAEKRGQGIVEMQVYLSRRERKYIPIGKCSPDELEDYLSSRDVRNEIKRCNDIISAMLLFDDEMTVQQFDSYYLGKKKSRSNNLYKGTDQTTNFIIYMKESIDKEKFSTGTHKHKICTWEAVKRFGKIKTFADLTPKHILEFDEWLHDGSRTDVSVHTYHKHLRKVTRYLRMADMIPADPYERVKLSRGKSKERQPLTEDELNKLRTIKLSEPMDHVRDLFIFSAYTGLAYCDVQVFNFEQMTEKIGKIYYIDGERLKTGTKFFTPILNPAMEVLKKYDYNLPKITNQKGNEYLHLIQHAMGRHKSLTFHVARHSFATLAISHGVPIEDVARMLGHEDIRTTQIYASAPRLVA
;
A
#
# COMPACT_ATOMS: atom_id res chain seq x y z
N MET A 1 5.07 0.77 10.81
CA MET A 1 6.04 1.60 10.05
C MET A 1 6.95 2.29 11.04
N ALA A 2 8.27 2.18 10.88
CA ALA A 2 9.15 3.09 11.59
C ALA A 2 8.76 4.51 11.14
N ASN A 3 8.39 5.37 12.08
CA ASN A 3 8.02 6.75 11.76
C ASN A 3 9.25 7.44 11.17
N GLN A 4 9.26 7.67 9.86
CA GLN A 4 10.23 8.52 9.23
C GLN A 4 10.09 9.90 9.86
N LYS A 5 11.18 10.44 10.38
CA LYS A 5 11.15 11.68 11.15
C LYS A 5 12.34 12.55 10.83
N VAL A 6 12.09 13.83 10.69
CA VAL A 6 13.14 14.85 10.65
C VAL A 6 13.26 15.47 12.04
N SER A 7 14.46 15.50 12.59
CA SER A 7 14.78 16.13 13.86
C SER A 7 16.07 16.92 13.73
N VAL A 8 16.27 17.90 14.59
CA VAL A 8 17.52 18.67 14.64
C VAL A 8 18.39 18.14 15.75
N VAL A 9 19.68 17.99 15.47
CA VAL A 9 20.71 17.52 16.41
C VAL A 9 21.79 18.57 16.49
N PHE A 10 22.10 19.00 17.69
CA PHE A 10 23.19 19.95 17.94
C PHE A 10 24.44 19.22 18.42
N ASP A 11 25.57 19.62 17.88
CA ASP A 11 26.93 19.23 18.28
C ASP A 11 27.13 17.71 18.51
N ARG A 12 26.64 16.90 17.59
CA ARG A 12 26.74 15.41 17.64
C ARG A 12 28.20 14.94 17.87
N LYS A 13 29.20 15.74 17.44
CA LYS A 13 30.62 15.41 17.56
C LYS A 13 31.26 15.99 18.83
N LYS A 14 30.52 16.64 19.71
CA LYS A 14 30.97 17.25 20.97
C LYS A 14 32.15 18.20 20.79
N VAL A 15 32.08 19.11 19.83
CA VAL A 15 33.12 20.05 19.49
C VAL A 15 32.87 21.44 20.10
N ALA A 16 31.61 21.73 20.48
CA ALA A 16 31.20 23.03 21.00
C ALA A 16 31.94 23.42 22.28
N GLU A 17 32.20 22.49 23.19
CA GLU A 17 32.97 22.74 24.41
C GLU A 17 34.39 23.26 24.17
N LYS A 18 35.02 22.82 23.03
CA LYS A 18 36.41 23.20 22.69
C LYS A 18 36.50 24.43 21.79
N ARG A 19 35.50 24.68 20.97
CA ARG A 19 35.50 25.71 19.92
C ARG A 19 34.48 26.82 20.12
N GLY A 20 33.68 26.78 21.19
CA GLY A 20 32.61 27.74 21.47
C GLY A 20 31.39 27.63 20.53
N GLN A 21 31.50 26.87 19.46
CA GLN A 21 30.42 26.66 18.48
C GLN A 21 30.28 25.19 18.12
N GLY A 22 29.02 24.72 18.06
CA GLY A 22 28.64 23.39 17.62
C GLY A 22 28.00 23.38 16.23
N ILE A 23 28.07 22.26 15.55
CA ILE A 23 27.38 22.07 14.26
C ILE A 23 25.93 21.72 14.55
N VAL A 24 25.02 22.46 13.92
CA VAL A 24 23.59 22.10 13.86
C VAL A 24 23.36 21.22 12.64
N GLU A 25 22.95 19.99 12.88
CA GLU A 25 22.67 19.01 11.82
C GLU A 25 21.20 18.61 11.84
N MET A 26 20.63 18.44 10.68
CA MET A 26 19.30 17.84 10.53
C MET A 26 19.47 16.34 10.39
N GLN A 27 18.88 15.59 11.30
CA GLN A 27 18.81 14.13 11.22
C GLN A 27 17.54 13.72 10.47
N VAL A 28 17.72 13.10 9.32
CA VAL A 28 16.66 12.49 8.53
C VAL A 28 16.68 11.00 8.81
N TYR A 29 15.65 10.51 9.48
CA TYR A 29 15.46 9.09 9.79
C TYR A 29 14.57 8.43 8.75
N LEU A 30 15.12 7.55 7.94
CA LEU A 30 14.42 6.86 6.85
C LEU A 30 14.01 5.44 7.26
N SER A 31 14.90 4.70 7.92
CA SER A 31 14.64 3.37 8.45
C SER A 31 15.58 3.02 9.62
N ARG A 32 15.44 1.85 10.22
CA ARG A 32 16.35 1.42 11.32
C ARG A 32 17.84 1.42 10.94
N ARG A 33 18.14 1.20 9.66
CA ARG A 33 19.51 1.13 9.13
C ARG A 33 19.92 2.38 8.36
N GLU A 34 18.95 3.23 7.98
CA GLU A 34 19.16 4.36 7.07
C GLU A 34 18.87 5.68 7.76
N ARG A 35 19.93 6.45 8.00
CA ARG A 35 19.86 7.80 8.59
C ARG A 35 20.84 8.71 7.88
N LYS A 36 20.42 9.94 7.63
CA LYS A 36 21.27 10.98 7.08
C LYS A 36 21.36 12.17 8.01
N TYR A 37 22.55 12.73 8.10
CA TYR A 37 22.82 13.97 8.82
C TYR A 37 23.20 15.06 7.83
N ILE A 38 22.46 16.16 7.83
CA ILE A 38 22.66 17.30 6.93
C ILE A 38 23.07 18.50 7.77
N PRO A 39 24.30 19.02 7.63
CA PRO A 39 24.70 20.22 8.34
C PRO A 39 23.93 21.42 7.80
N ILE A 40 23.26 22.17 8.70
CA ILE A 40 22.46 23.34 8.35
C ILE A 40 23.10 24.64 8.86
N GLY A 41 24.08 24.54 9.74
CA GLY A 41 24.83 25.69 10.22
C GLY A 41 25.64 25.41 11.46
N LYS A 42 26.11 26.48 12.08
CA LYS A 42 26.85 26.46 13.35
C LYS A 42 26.31 27.56 14.23
N CYS A 43 26.21 27.31 15.53
CA CYS A 43 25.87 28.30 16.55
C CYS A 43 26.54 27.97 17.88
N SER A 44 26.55 28.92 18.80
CA SER A 44 26.89 28.67 20.18
C SER A 44 25.73 27.95 20.90
N PRO A 45 25.96 27.29 22.04
CA PRO A 45 24.89 26.69 22.83
C PRO A 45 23.79 27.68 23.22
N ASP A 46 24.19 28.92 23.53
CA ASP A 46 23.28 29.97 23.99
C ASP A 46 22.39 30.54 22.86
N GLU A 47 22.85 30.47 21.61
CA GLU A 47 22.11 30.93 20.42
C GLU A 47 21.22 29.82 19.80
N LEU A 48 21.25 28.62 20.37
CA LEU A 48 20.62 27.44 19.73
C LEU A 48 19.10 27.57 19.58
N GLU A 49 18.38 28.07 20.58
CA GLU A 49 16.93 28.26 20.54
C GLU A 49 16.51 29.24 19.45
N ASP A 50 17.20 30.36 19.36
CA ASP A 50 16.94 31.38 18.33
C ASP A 50 17.24 30.82 16.92
N TYR A 51 18.35 30.11 16.79
CA TYR A 51 18.72 29.47 15.53
C TYR A 51 17.66 28.44 15.07
N LEU A 52 17.17 27.58 15.98
CA LEU A 52 16.15 26.60 15.68
C LEU A 52 14.80 27.22 15.31
N SER A 53 14.50 28.40 15.84
CA SER A 53 13.28 29.16 15.53
C SER A 53 13.36 29.94 14.22
N SER A 54 14.54 29.96 13.57
CA SER A 54 14.75 30.69 12.33
C SER A 54 13.89 30.16 11.17
N ARG A 55 13.57 31.05 10.23
CA ARG A 55 12.79 30.72 9.03
C ARG A 55 13.49 29.67 8.14
N ASP A 56 14.82 29.75 8.09
CA ASP A 56 15.61 28.87 7.22
C ASP A 56 15.61 27.43 7.75
N VAL A 57 15.75 27.23 9.05
CA VAL A 57 15.67 25.89 9.68
C VAL A 57 14.28 25.30 9.48
N ARG A 58 13.22 26.09 9.68
CA ARG A 58 11.83 25.62 9.45
C ARG A 58 11.57 25.23 8.00
N ASN A 59 12.08 26.03 7.05
CA ASN A 59 11.93 25.73 5.62
C ASN A 59 12.68 24.44 5.25
N GLU A 60 13.86 24.21 5.81
CA GLU A 60 14.65 23.03 5.50
C GLU A 60 14.05 21.76 6.15
N ILE A 61 13.50 21.84 7.36
CA ILE A 61 12.71 20.76 7.96
C ILE A 61 11.51 20.42 7.08
N LYS A 62 10.78 21.43 6.61
CA LYS A 62 9.65 21.25 5.70
C LYS A 62 10.09 20.56 4.42
N ARG A 63 11.17 21.02 3.80
CA ARG A 63 11.74 20.43 2.58
C ARG A 63 12.07 18.94 2.76
N CYS A 64 12.74 18.58 3.86
CA CYS A 64 13.07 17.17 4.13
C CYS A 64 11.81 16.30 4.37
N ASN A 65 10.82 16.85 5.07
CA ASN A 65 9.54 16.14 5.27
C ASN A 65 8.77 15.96 3.95
N ASP A 66 8.81 16.97 3.07
CA ASP A 66 8.18 16.89 1.74
C ASP A 66 8.87 15.81 0.88
N ILE A 67 10.21 15.69 0.96
CA ILE A 67 10.97 14.64 0.29
C ILE A 67 10.59 13.25 0.84
N ILE A 68 10.56 13.08 2.16
CA ILE A 68 10.13 11.80 2.78
C ILE A 68 8.72 11.44 2.34
N SER A 69 7.81 12.43 2.35
CA SER A 69 6.43 12.24 1.91
C SER A 69 6.34 11.84 0.44
N ALA A 70 7.22 12.39 -0.40
CA ALA A 70 7.33 12.03 -1.80
C ALA A 70 7.85 10.60 -1.98
N MET A 71 8.93 10.22 -1.28
CA MET A 71 9.48 8.86 -1.32
C MET A 71 8.42 7.83 -0.90
N LEU A 72 7.68 8.09 0.19
CA LEU A 72 6.56 7.24 0.63
C LEU A 72 5.42 7.19 -0.41
N LEU A 73 5.15 8.31 -1.06
CA LEU A 73 4.11 8.39 -2.09
C LEU A 73 4.47 7.56 -3.33
N PHE A 74 5.76 7.53 -3.68
CA PHE A 74 6.28 6.84 -4.85
C PHE A 74 6.62 5.37 -4.58
N ASP A 75 6.40 4.87 -3.35
CA ASP A 75 6.82 3.55 -2.89
C ASP A 75 8.34 3.32 -3.14
N ASP A 76 9.13 4.41 -3.04
CA ASP A 76 10.57 4.38 -3.19
C ASP A 76 11.22 3.67 -2.00
N GLU A 77 12.39 3.09 -2.22
CA GLU A 77 13.20 2.56 -1.12
C GLU A 77 13.62 3.69 -0.18
N MET A 78 13.40 3.51 1.11
CA MET A 78 13.75 4.48 2.15
C MET A 78 15.25 4.40 2.48
N THR A 79 16.07 4.67 1.47
CA THR A 79 17.54 4.68 1.54
C THR A 79 18.10 6.09 1.49
N VAL A 80 19.29 6.29 2.07
CA VAL A 80 20.01 7.58 1.99
C VAL A 80 20.31 7.95 0.54
N GLN A 81 20.65 6.96 -0.29
CA GLN A 81 20.94 7.20 -1.71
C GLN A 81 19.71 7.74 -2.46
N GLN A 82 18.54 7.18 -2.19
CA GLN A 82 17.29 7.63 -2.80
C GLN A 82 16.90 9.01 -2.28
N PHE A 83 16.99 9.25 -0.96
CA PHE A 83 16.77 10.57 -0.38
C PHE A 83 17.69 11.63 -1.01
N ASP A 84 18.99 11.32 -1.18
CA ASP A 84 19.95 12.22 -1.80
C ASP A 84 19.64 12.59 -3.24
N SER A 85 19.03 11.68 -3.98
CA SER A 85 18.60 11.94 -5.35
C SER A 85 17.56 13.06 -5.43
N TYR A 86 16.70 13.16 -4.40
CA TYR A 86 15.72 14.24 -4.26
C TYR A 86 16.33 15.50 -3.63
N TYR A 87 17.07 15.34 -2.55
CA TYR A 87 17.60 16.45 -1.73
C TYR A 87 18.63 17.29 -2.46
N LEU A 88 19.60 16.65 -3.09
CA LEU A 88 20.69 17.35 -3.77
C LEU A 88 20.30 17.86 -5.16
N GLY A 89 19.09 17.55 -5.62
CA GLY A 89 18.67 17.88 -6.96
C GLY A 89 19.65 17.32 -8.01
N LYS A 90 20.47 16.36 -7.63
CA LYS A 90 21.43 15.73 -8.54
C LYS A 90 20.63 15.03 -9.61
N LYS A 91 20.47 15.73 -10.72
CA LYS A 91 20.21 15.11 -12.01
C LYS A 91 21.10 13.88 -12.07
N LYS A 92 20.54 12.67 -11.96
CA LYS A 92 21.26 11.47 -12.36
C LYS A 92 21.76 11.80 -13.76
N SER A 93 23.07 12.04 -13.86
CA SER A 93 23.72 12.20 -15.13
C SER A 93 23.48 10.92 -15.91
N ARG A 94 22.88 11.07 -17.10
CA ARG A 94 22.75 10.02 -18.11
C ARG A 94 21.70 8.92 -17.90
N SER A 95 20.45 9.29 -17.65
CA SER A 95 19.36 8.69 -18.40
C SER A 95 18.82 9.79 -19.32
N ASN A 96 18.62 9.48 -20.57
CA ASN A 96 18.17 10.39 -21.62
C ASN A 96 17.11 11.37 -21.07
N ASN A 97 17.54 12.61 -20.82
CA ASN A 97 16.65 13.70 -20.44
C ASN A 97 15.89 14.13 -21.70
N LEU A 98 14.94 13.31 -22.16
CA LEU A 98 13.98 13.62 -23.21
C LEU A 98 13.18 14.91 -22.90
N TYR A 99 13.28 15.42 -21.65
CA TYR A 99 12.46 16.51 -21.13
C TYR A 99 13.28 17.66 -20.53
N LYS A 100 14.57 17.82 -20.92
CA LYS A 100 15.34 19.03 -20.59
C LYS A 100 14.70 20.23 -21.31
N GLY A 101 14.09 21.14 -20.50
CA GLY A 101 13.43 22.33 -21.05
C GLY A 101 12.01 22.03 -21.51
N THR A 102 11.24 21.26 -20.72
CA THR A 102 9.83 21.04 -20.99
C THR A 102 9.09 22.37 -20.94
N ASP A 103 8.84 22.87 -22.12
CA ASP A 103 7.86 23.92 -22.35
C ASP A 103 6.50 23.45 -21.83
N GLN A 104 5.71 24.39 -21.31
CA GLN A 104 4.32 24.17 -20.89
C GLN A 104 3.46 23.51 -21.98
N THR A 105 3.92 23.55 -23.25
CA THR A 105 3.30 22.91 -24.41
C THR A 105 3.61 21.41 -24.54
N THR A 106 4.51 20.86 -23.69
CA THR A 106 4.85 19.43 -23.74
C THR A 106 3.61 18.57 -23.53
N ASN A 107 3.45 17.56 -24.38
CA ASN A 107 2.29 16.66 -24.35
C ASN A 107 2.30 15.79 -23.09
N PHE A 108 1.36 16.07 -22.17
CA PHE A 108 1.23 15.36 -20.91
C PHE A 108 0.80 13.90 -21.08
N ILE A 109 -0.04 13.61 -22.08
CA ILE A 109 -0.54 12.24 -22.31
C ILE A 109 0.60 11.32 -22.74
N ILE A 110 1.49 11.80 -23.61
CA ILE A 110 2.68 11.04 -24.04
C ILE A 110 3.62 10.85 -22.84
N TYR A 111 3.92 11.94 -22.13
CA TYR A 111 4.77 11.88 -20.94
C TYR A 111 4.28 10.86 -19.90
N MET A 112 2.98 10.92 -19.56
CA MET A 112 2.39 10.03 -18.56
C MET A 112 2.48 8.57 -19.00
N LYS A 113 2.26 8.26 -20.28
CA LYS A 113 2.38 6.90 -20.82
C LYS A 113 3.81 6.39 -20.71
N GLU A 114 4.78 7.19 -21.15
CA GLU A 114 6.19 6.83 -21.10
C GLU A 114 6.70 6.66 -19.67
N SER A 115 6.21 7.48 -18.70
CA SER A 115 6.55 7.32 -17.29
C SER A 115 6.03 6.01 -16.72
N ILE A 116 4.84 5.56 -17.14
CA ILE A 116 4.27 4.27 -16.74
C ILE A 116 5.08 3.11 -17.32
N ASP A 117 5.50 3.22 -18.60
CA ASP A 117 6.22 2.15 -19.29
C ASP A 117 7.66 1.98 -18.79
N LYS A 118 8.26 3.06 -18.27
CA LYS A 118 9.64 3.05 -17.73
C LYS A 118 9.76 2.46 -16.33
N GLU A 119 8.69 2.51 -15.54
CA GLU A 119 8.71 2.04 -14.15
C GLU A 119 8.31 0.56 -14.05
N LYS A 120 9.00 -0.20 -13.21
CA LYS A 120 8.63 -1.59 -12.90
C LYS A 120 7.56 -1.60 -11.82
N PHE A 121 6.36 -1.99 -12.17
CA PHE A 121 5.24 -2.15 -11.25
C PHE A 121 4.76 -3.60 -11.19
N SER A 122 4.09 -3.96 -10.09
CA SER A 122 3.27 -5.17 -10.10
C SER A 122 2.17 -5.04 -11.17
N THR A 123 1.78 -6.16 -11.77
CA THR A 123 0.77 -6.23 -12.84
C THR A 123 -0.52 -5.47 -12.48
N GLY A 124 -0.97 -5.58 -11.22
CA GLY A 124 -2.16 -4.87 -10.74
C GLY A 124 -1.98 -3.34 -10.72
N THR A 125 -0.85 -2.86 -10.20
CA THR A 125 -0.53 -1.43 -10.15
C THR A 125 -0.37 -0.86 -11.57
N HIS A 126 0.31 -1.57 -12.46
CA HIS A 126 0.46 -1.16 -13.86
C HIS A 126 -0.91 -1.01 -14.53
N LYS A 127 -1.81 -2.00 -14.38
CA LYS A 127 -3.18 -1.95 -14.92
C LYS A 127 -3.94 -0.70 -14.44
N HIS A 128 -3.90 -0.39 -13.15
CA HIS A 128 -4.57 0.80 -12.60
C HIS A 128 -3.99 2.11 -13.14
N LYS A 129 -2.68 2.19 -13.32
CA LYS A 129 -2.04 3.37 -13.93
C LYS A 129 -2.44 3.54 -15.39
N ILE A 130 -2.47 2.46 -16.17
CA ILE A 130 -2.96 2.48 -17.55
C ILE A 130 -4.41 2.93 -17.62
N CYS A 131 -5.30 2.38 -16.77
CA CYS A 131 -6.69 2.83 -16.72
C CYS A 131 -6.79 4.33 -16.39
N THR A 132 -5.93 4.85 -15.52
CA THR A 132 -5.90 6.29 -15.21
C THR A 132 -5.44 7.10 -16.42
N TRP A 133 -4.39 6.69 -17.10
CA TRP A 133 -3.91 7.31 -18.32
C TRP A 133 -4.99 7.36 -19.41
N GLU A 134 -5.69 6.24 -19.65
CA GLU A 134 -6.80 6.17 -20.61
C GLU A 134 -7.95 7.11 -20.23
N ALA A 135 -8.27 7.21 -18.92
CA ALA A 135 -9.30 8.11 -18.44
C ALA A 135 -8.93 9.59 -18.72
N VAL A 136 -7.68 9.99 -18.39
CA VAL A 136 -7.19 11.35 -18.68
C VAL A 136 -7.20 11.63 -20.19
N LYS A 137 -6.77 10.66 -21.00
CA LYS A 137 -6.81 10.77 -22.46
C LYS A 137 -8.23 10.96 -22.99
N ARG A 138 -9.20 10.17 -22.48
CA ARG A 138 -10.63 10.28 -22.90
C ARG A 138 -11.29 11.57 -22.42
N PHE A 139 -10.92 12.07 -21.25
CA PHE A 139 -11.39 13.37 -20.75
C PHE A 139 -11.02 14.53 -21.70
N GLY A 140 -9.83 14.48 -22.31
CA GLY A 140 -9.44 15.31 -23.44
C GLY A 140 -9.12 16.79 -23.13
N LYS A 141 -9.31 17.26 -21.88
CA LYS A 141 -9.00 18.63 -21.47
C LYS A 141 -7.60 18.80 -20.87
N ILE A 142 -6.94 17.70 -20.49
CA ILE A 142 -5.56 17.69 -19.99
C ILE A 142 -4.68 17.06 -21.06
N LYS A 143 -4.15 17.89 -21.96
CA LYS A 143 -3.31 17.46 -23.11
C LYS A 143 -1.85 17.80 -22.91
N THR A 144 -1.57 18.96 -22.31
CA THR A 144 -0.23 19.52 -22.11
C THR A 144 0.03 19.77 -20.63
N PHE A 145 1.26 20.12 -20.29
CA PHE A 145 1.61 20.50 -18.90
C PHE A 145 0.89 21.78 -18.47
N ALA A 146 0.63 22.72 -19.39
CA ALA A 146 -0.15 23.92 -19.11
C ALA A 146 -1.59 23.62 -18.66
N ASP A 147 -2.15 22.49 -19.10
CA ASP A 147 -3.51 22.08 -18.75
C ASP A 147 -3.60 21.48 -17.33
N LEU A 148 -2.48 21.22 -16.66
CA LEU A 148 -2.45 20.72 -15.29
C LEU A 148 -2.81 21.83 -14.30
N THR A 149 -4.07 22.22 -14.27
CA THR A 149 -4.62 23.28 -13.42
C THR A 149 -5.62 22.75 -12.41
N PRO A 150 -5.82 23.40 -11.26
CA PRO A 150 -6.87 23.03 -10.31
C PRO A 150 -8.25 22.93 -10.94
N LYS A 151 -8.55 23.81 -11.90
CA LYS A 151 -9.82 23.81 -12.64
C LYS A 151 -10.01 22.49 -13.40
N HIS A 152 -9.04 22.09 -14.22
CA HIS A 152 -9.14 20.85 -14.98
C HIS A 152 -9.14 19.59 -14.09
N ILE A 153 -8.52 19.63 -12.91
CA ILE A 153 -8.62 18.54 -11.93
C ILE A 153 -10.05 18.40 -11.38
N LEU A 154 -10.72 19.50 -11.05
CA LEU A 154 -12.11 19.49 -10.61
C LEU A 154 -13.06 19.02 -11.73
N GLU A 155 -12.88 19.53 -12.94
CA GLU A 155 -13.66 19.07 -14.10
C GLU A 155 -13.43 17.57 -14.42
N PHE A 156 -12.21 17.07 -14.18
CA PHE A 156 -11.91 15.63 -14.31
C PHE A 156 -12.60 14.82 -13.25
N ASP A 157 -12.67 15.32 -12.00
CA ASP A 157 -13.41 14.69 -10.92
C ASP A 157 -14.91 14.57 -11.26
N GLU A 158 -15.52 15.66 -11.72
CA GLU A 158 -16.92 15.67 -12.17
C GLU A 158 -17.15 14.68 -13.32
N TRP A 159 -16.25 14.67 -14.31
CA TRP A 159 -16.33 13.75 -15.44
C TRP A 159 -16.20 12.28 -15.03
N LEU A 160 -15.39 11.99 -14.01
CA LEU A 160 -15.26 10.64 -13.45
C LEU A 160 -16.52 10.20 -12.70
N HIS A 161 -17.29 11.13 -12.11
CA HIS A 161 -18.56 10.89 -11.42
C HIS A 161 -19.75 10.80 -12.38
N ASP A 162 -19.60 10.07 -13.49
CA ASP A 162 -20.63 9.83 -14.51
C ASP A 162 -21.76 8.85 -14.08
N GLY A 163 -21.78 8.46 -12.81
CA GLY A 163 -22.69 7.47 -12.25
C GLY A 163 -22.25 6.00 -12.40
N SER A 164 -21.22 5.71 -13.19
CA SER A 164 -20.71 4.36 -13.39
C SER A 164 -19.64 3.95 -12.37
N ARG A 165 -19.05 4.91 -11.63
CA ARG A 165 -17.95 4.72 -10.72
C ARG A 165 -18.32 5.08 -9.29
N THR A 166 -17.73 4.35 -8.33
CA THR A 166 -17.81 4.71 -6.92
C THR A 166 -16.76 5.76 -6.58
N ASP A 167 -17.00 6.60 -5.54
CA ASP A 167 -16.04 7.60 -5.05
C ASP A 167 -14.66 6.99 -4.78
N VAL A 168 -14.61 5.78 -4.22
CA VAL A 168 -13.35 5.05 -3.95
C VAL A 168 -12.60 4.77 -5.27
N SER A 169 -13.32 4.42 -6.34
CA SER A 169 -12.73 4.22 -7.65
C SER A 169 -12.23 5.55 -8.22
N VAL A 170 -13.04 6.61 -8.16
CA VAL A 170 -12.65 7.96 -8.58
C VAL A 170 -11.42 8.43 -7.81
N HIS A 171 -11.39 8.27 -6.50
CA HIS A 171 -10.21 8.59 -5.69
C HIS A 171 -8.95 7.84 -6.16
N THR A 172 -9.08 6.60 -6.64
CA THR A 172 -7.93 5.83 -7.15
C THR A 172 -7.36 6.45 -8.43
N TYR A 173 -8.19 6.95 -9.34
CA TYR A 173 -7.72 7.71 -10.51
C TYR A 173 -6.93 8.94 -10.08
N HIS A 174 -7.47 9.73 -9.15
CA HIS A 174 -6.79 10.91 -8.63
C HIS A 174 -5.51 10.56 -7.87
N LYS A 175 -5.46 9.46 -7.12
CA LYS A 175 -4.25 8.99 -6.45
C LYS A 175 -3.11 8.81 -7.45
N HIS A 176 -3.36 8.17 -8.59
CA HIS A 176 -2.34 7.94 -9.61
C HIS A 176 -1.96 9.22 -10.36
N LEU A 177 -2.93 10.06 -10.73
CA LEU A 177 -2.66 11.34 -11.38
C LEU A 177 -1.87 12.28 -10.47
N ARG A 178 -2.28 12.39 -9.19
CA ARG A 178 -1.57 13.20 -8.17
C ARG A 178 -0.12 12.76 -7.97
N LYS A 179 0.16 11.46 -8.07
CA LYS A 179 1.54 10.96 -8.01
C LYS A 179 2.40 11.58 -9.13
N VAL A 180 1.86 11.60 -10.34
CA VAL A 180 2.57 12.17 -11.52
C VAL A 180 2.74 13.68 -11.39
N THR A 181 1.69 14.43 -11.03
CA THR A 181 1.77 15.90 -10.92
C THR A 181 2.72 16.34 -9.83
N ARG A 182 2.75 15.64 -8.69
CA ARG A 182 3.74 15.90 -7.64
C ARG A 182 5.17 15.68 -8.11
N TYR A 183 5.43 14.61 -8.86
CA TYR A 183 6.74 14.39 -9.46
C TYR A 183 7.12 15.55 -10.39
N LEU A 184 6.21 15.96 -11.28
CA LEU A 184 6.43 17.08 -12.19
C LEU A 184 6.74 18.38 -11.45
N ARG A 185 6.02 18.65 -10.34
CA ARG A 185 6.27 19.82 -9.49
C ARG A 185 7.63 19.76 -8.81
N MET A 186 8.01 18.59 -8.29
CA MET A 186 9.32 18.38 -7.64
C MET A 186 10.50 18.46 -8.61
N ALA A 187 10.27 18.09 -9.87
CA ALA A 187 11.25 18.19 -10.96
C ALA A 187 11.27 19.58 -11.61
N ASP A 188 10.55 20.57 -11.08
CA ASP A 188 10.36 21.91 -11.62
C ASP A 188 9.86 21.94 -13.09
N MET A 189 9.11 20.91 -13.48
CA MET A 189 8.53 20.78 -14.81
C MET A 189 7.17 21.50 -14.94
N ILE A 190 6.50 21.73 -13.80
CA ILE A 190 5.28 22.54 -13.70
C ILE A 190 5.44 23.58 -12.57
N PRO A 191 4.82 24.77 -12.68
CA PRO A 191 5.02 25.87 -11.72
C PRO A 191 4.36 25.62 -10.37
N ALA A 192 3.28 24.82 -10.32
CA ALA A 192 2.55 24.52 -9.08
C ALA A 192 1.92 23.12 -9.15
N ASP A 193 1.67 22.48 -7.99
CA ASP A 193 0.90 21.23 -7.94
C ASP A 193 -0.58 21.55 -8.13
N PRO A 194 -1.24 21.05 -9.19
CA PRO A 194 -2.65 21.32 -9.45
C PRO A 194 -3.58 20.79 -8.36
N TYR A 195 -3.10 19.91 -7.49
CA TYR A 195 -3.85 19.36 -6.36
C TYR A 195 -3.65 20.11 -5.06
N GLU A 196 -2.79 21.13 -4.99
CA GLU A 196 -2.42 21.79 -3.72
C GLU A 196 -3.65 22.36 -2.97
N ARG A 197 -4.60 22.91 -3.71
CA ARG A 197 -5.82 23.53 -3.15
C ARG A 197 -7.10 22.72 -3.43
N VAL A 198 -6.97 21.53 -4.02
CA VAL A 198 -8.11 20.69 -4.40
C VAL A 198 -8.38 19.67 -3.30
N LYS A 199 -9.59 19.70 -2.75
CA LYS A 199 -10.09 18.72 -1.79
C LYS A 199 -11.05 17.78 -2.49
N LEU A 200 -10.69 16.50 -2.59
CA LEU A 200 -11.51 15.45 -3.19
C LEU A 200 -11.97 14.47 -2.13
N SER A 201 -13.20 13.97 -2.28
CA SER A 201 -13.73 12.92 -1.41
C SER A 201 -12.96 11.62 -1.65
N ARG A 202 -12.59 10.93 -0.57
CA ARG A 202 -12.06 9.58 -0.67
C ARG A 202 -13.15 8.54 -0.87
N GLY A 203 -14.39 8.89 -0.52
CA GLY A 203 -15.47 7.94 -0.41
C GLY A 203 -15.31 6.95 0.75
N LYS A 204 -16.36 6.19 1.01
CA LYS A 204 -16.34 5.10 2.00
C LYS A 204 -16.28 3.78 1.26
N SER A 205 -15.30 2.94 1.59
CA SER A 205 -15.25 1.57 1.11
C SER A 205 -16.45 0.78 1.66
N LYS A 206 -17.05 -0.07 0.83
CA LYS A 206 -18.09 -0.98 1.33
C LYS A 206 -17.48 -1.90 2.38
N GLU A 207 -18.14 -1.98 3.54
CA GLU A 207 -17.74 -2.87 4.60
C GLU A 207 -17.91 -4.32 4.14
N ARG A 208 -16.87 -5.11 4.30
CA ARG A 208 -16.90 -6.53 3.99
C ARG A 208 -17.25 -7.29 5.26
N GLN A 209 -18.33 -8.04 5.21
CA GLN A 209 -18.74 -8.83 6.36
C GLN A 209 -18.12 -10.22 6.32
N PRO A 210 -17.38 -10.62 7.38
CA PRO A 210 -16.85 -11.97 7.52
C PRO A 210 -17.99 -13.00 7.57
N LEU A 211 -17.67 -14.27 7.34
CA LEU A 211 -18.57 -15.38 7.61
C LEU A 211 -18.57 -15.69 9.11
N THR A 212 -19.73 -16.04 9.62
CA THR A 212 -19.86 -16.64 10.95
C THR A 212 -19.35 -18.09 10.91
N GLU A 213 -19.16 -18.67 12.09
CA GLU A 213 -18.78 -20.07 12.19
C GLU A 213 -19.82 -21.00 11.58
N ASP A 214 -21.11 -20.73 11.78
CA ASP A 214 -22.22 -21.46 11.16
C ASP A 214 -22.22 -21.35 9.64
N GLU A 215 -21.97 -20.16 9.10
CA GLU A 215 -21.85 -19.94 7.66
C GLU A 215 -20.66 -20.71 7.07
N LEU A 216 -19.52 -20.78 7.79
CA LEU A 216 -18.36 -21.56 7.37
C LEU A 216 -18.66 -23.07 7.43
N ASN A 217 -19.35 -23.54 8.47
CA ASN A 217 -19.77 -24.93 8.58
C ASN A 217 -20.77 -25.31 7.47
N LYS A 218 -21.75 -24.45 7.19
CA LYS A 218 -22.67 -24.62 6.06
C LYS A 218 -21.89 -24.68 4.73
N LEU A 219 -20.92 -23.80 4.54
CA LEU A 219 -20.10 -23.76 3.32
C LEU A 219 -19.30 -25.06 3.14
N ARG A 220 -18.76 -25.63 4.22
CA ARG A 220 -17.99 -26.91 4.18
C ARG A 220 -18.84 -28.10 3.74
N THR A 221 -20.13 -28.10 4.09
CA THR A 221 -21.03 -29.25 3.88
C THR A 221 -21.91 -29.16 2.64
N ILE A 222 -21.99 -27.98 1.99
CA ILE A 222 -22.82 -27.78 0.81
C ILE A 222 -22.30 -28.64 -0.37
N LYS A 223 -23.23 -29.35 -1.03
CA LYS A 223 -22.90 -30.11 -2.24
C LYS A 223 -22.84 -29.19 -3.45
N LEU A 224 -21.71 -29.20 -4.14
CA LEU A 224 -21.43 -28.35 -5.30
C LEU A 224 -20.92 -29.20 -6.47
N SER A 225 -20.99 -28.66 -7.68
CA SER A 225 -20.32 -29.26 -8.85
C SER A 225 -18.79 -29.10 -8.70
N GLU A 226 -18.03 -29.99 -9.34
CA GLU A 226 -16.57 -30.06 -9.17
C GLU A 226 -15.82 -28.72 -9.29
N PRO A 227 -16.03 -27.85 -10.29
CA PRO A 227 -15.34 -26.59 -10.35
C PRO A 227 -15.63 -25.64 -9.17
N MET A 228 -16.88 -25.61 -8.68
CA MET A 228 -17.28 -24.83 -7.51
C MET A 228 -16.75 -25.45 -6.22
N ASP A 229 -16.68 -26.79 -6.17
CA ASP A 229 -16.14 -27.54 -5.03
C ASP A 229 -14.65 -27.18 -4.80
N HIS A 230 -13.85 -27.15 -5.86
CA HIS A 230 -12.46 -26.69 -5.79
C HIS A 230 -12.33 -25.25 -5.24
N VAL A 231 -13.17 -24.33 -5.69
CA VAL A 231 -13.14 -22.93 -5.24
C VAL A 231 -13.61 -22.80 -3.81
N ARG A 232 -14.64 -23.55 -3.40
CA ARG A 232 -15.08 -23.62 -2.01
C ARG A 232 -13.94 -24.09 -1.11
N ASP A 233 -13.23 -25.14 -1.49
CA ASP A 233 -12.13 -25.69 -0.69
C ASP A 233 -10.95 -24.74 -0.58
N LEU A 234 -10.58 -24.04 -1.65
CA LEU A 234 -9.59 -22.96 -1.59
C LEU A 234 -10.04 -21.81 -0.68
N PHE A 235 -11.34 -21.49 -0.68
CA PHE A 235 -11.88 -20.48 0.23
C PHE A 235 -11.82 -20.96 1.68
N ILE A 236 -12.18 -22.20 1.98
CA ILE A 236 -12.09 -22.82 3.31
C ILE A 236 -10.62 -22.81 3.77
N PHE A 237 -9.70 -23.23 2.93
CA PHE A 237 -8.27 -23.19 3.25
C PHE A 237 -7.82 -21.78 3.64
N SER A 238 -8.20 -20.76 2.86
CA SER A 238 -7.93 -19.35 3.16
C SER A 238 -8.61 -18.88 4.46
N ALA A 239 -9.84 -19.33 4.74
CA ALA A 239 -10.58 -18.94 5.94
C ALA A 239 -10.06 -19.56 7.24
N TYR A 240 -9.30 -20.67 7.14
CA TYR A 240 -8.73 -21.37 8.31
C TYR A 240 -7.20 -21.28 8.38
N THR A 241 -6.55 -20.53 7.50
CA THR A 241 -5.11 -20.20 7.54
C THR A 241 -4.83 -18.72 7.52
N GLY A 242 -5.81 -17.90 7.11
CA GLY A 242 -5.65 -16.46 6.93
C GLY A 242 -4.88 -16.06 5.66
N LEU A 243 -4.44 -17.00 4.82
CA LEU A 243 -3.70 -16.69 3.59
C LEU A 243 -4.56 -15.90 2.61
N ALA A 244 -3.96 -14.91 1.93
CA ALA A 244 -4.63 -14.26 0.83
C ALA A 244 -4.62 -15.14 -0.43
N TYR A 245 -5.52 -14.88 -1.37
CA TYR A 245 -5.62 -15.66 -2.61
C TYR A 245 -4.27 -15.86 -3.31
N CYS A 246 -3.46 -14.81 -3.46
CA CYS A 246 -2.15 -14.90 -4.13
C CYS A 246 -1.19 -15.85 -3.37
N ASP A 247 -1.23 -15.84 -2.05
CA ASP A 247 -0.37 -16.68 -1.21
C ASP A 247 -0.87 -18.13 -1.25
N VAL A 248 -2.20 -18.37 -1.30
CA VAL A 248 -2.81 -19.72 -1.52
C VAL A 248 -2.38 -20.31 -2.87
N GLN A 249 -2.31 -19.49 -3.93
CA GLN A 249 -1.94 -19.96 -5.27
C GLN A 249 -0.48 -20.40 -5.39
N VAL A 250 0.40 -19.91 -4.54
CA VAL A 250 1.83 -20.29 -4.51
C VAL A 250 2.18 -21.22 -3.35
N PHE A 251 1.19 -21.54 -2.53
CA PHE A 251 1.40 -22.41 -1.37
C PHE A 251 1.95 -23.78 -1.80
N ASN A 252 3.00 -24.23 -1.11
CA ASN A 252 3.60 -25.53 -1.22
C ASN A 252 3.76 -26.10 0.19
N PHE A 253 3.12 -27.24 0.44
CA PHE A 253 3.09 -27.85 1.79
C PHE A 253 4.49 -28.23 2.27
N GLU A 254 5.29 -28.90 1.44
CA GLU A 254 6.62 -29.39 1.81
C GLU A 254 7.61 -28.26 2.12
N GLN A 255 7.52 -27.16 1.35
CA GLN A 255 8.49 -26.05 1.45
C GLN A 255 8.09 -24.98 2.47
N MET A 256 6.80 -24.85 2.75
CA MET A 256 6.27 -23.73 3.54
C MET A 256 5.68 -24.17 4.88
N THR A 257 5.80 -25.48 5.26
CA THR A 257 5.22 -25.90 6.54
C THR A 257 6.27 -26.45 7.48
N GLU A 258 6.07 -26.16 8.76
CA GLU A 258 6.82 -26.70 9.88
C GLU A 258 5.87 -27.38 10.86
N LYS A 259 6.24 -28.56 11.37
CA LYS A 259 5.45 -29.26 12.37
C LYS A 259 5.97 -28.98 13.77
N ILE A 260 5.15 -28.34 14.59
CA ILE A 260 5.45 -28.08 15.99
C ILE A 260 4.46 -28.86 16.85
N GLY A 261 4.96 -29.86 17.54
CA GLY A 261 4.12 -30.79 18.30
C GLY A 261 3.15 -31.56 17.38
N LYS A 262 1.85 -31.33 17.56
CA LYS A 262 0.79 -31.99 16.76
C LYS A 262 0.24 -31.09 15.63
N ILE A 263 0.66 -29.84 15.55
CA ILE A 263 0.12 -28.84 14.66
C ILE A 263 1.15 -28.51 13.58
N TYR A 264 0.68 -28.37 12.33
CA TYR A 264 1.47 -27.80 11.26
C TYR A 264 1.27 -26.29 11.21
N TYR A 265 2.34 -25.55 11.02
CA TYR A 265 2.35 -24.10 10.82
C TYR A 265 2.84 -23.79 9.42
N ILE A 266 2.28 -22.76 8.81
CA ILE A 266 2.79 -22.20 7.57
C ILE A 266 3.77 -21.07 7.95
N ASP A 267 5.02 -21.20 7.55
CA ASP A 267 6.04 -20.16 7.59
C ASP A 267 6.27 -19.63 6.18
N GLY A 268 6.03 -18.37 5.96
CA GLY A 268 6.11 -17.80 4.62
C GLY A 268 6.20 -16.29 4.58
N GLU A 269 6.34 -15.79 3.36
CA GLU A 269 6.33 -14.36 3.09
C GLU A 269 5.17 -14.01 2.16
N ARG A 270 4.53 -12.87 2.45
CA ARG A 270 3.44 -12.35 1.62
C ARG A 270 3.96 -12.00 0.22
N LEU A 271 3.41 -12.64 -0.80
CA LEU A 271 3.80 -12.38 -2.20
C LEU A 271 3.66 -10.91 -2.60
N LYS A 272 2.72 -10.18 -1.99
CA LYS A 272 2.46 -8.77 -2.31
C LYS A 272 3.37 -7.78 -1.59
N THR A 273 3.82 -8.08 -0.38
CA THR A 273 4.50 -7.11 0.50
C THR A 273 5.86 -7.60 1.02
N GLY A 274 6.22 -8.88 0.82
CA GLY A 274 7.41 -9.48 1.40
C GLY A 274 7.38 -9.61 2.93
N THR A 275 6.23 -9.34 3.57
CA THR A 275 6.09 -9.43 5.02
C THR A 275 5.99 -10.88 5.44
N LYS A 276 6.81 -11.30 6.39
CA LYS A 276 6.75 -12.63 6.97
C LYS A 276 5.46 -12.87 7.73
N PHE A 277 4.94 -14.07 7.65
CA PHE A 277 3.80 -14.53 8.45
C PHE A 277 4.04 -15.94 8.95
N PHE A 278 3.45 -16.24 10.10
CA PHE A 278 3.50 -17.55 10.72
C PHE A 278 2.10 -17.88 11.25
N THR A 279 1.44 -18.91 10.70
CA THR A 279 0.04 -19.20 10.99
C THR A 279 -0.20 -20.72 11.11
N PRO A 280 -1.02 -21.19 12.06
CA PRO A 280 -1.34 -22.59 12.17
C PRO A 280 -2.26 -23.07 11.03
N ILE A 281 -2.11 -24.33 10.64
CA ILE A 281 -3.06 -25.02 9.76
C ILE A 281 -4.11 -25.69 10.66
N LEU A 282 -5.28 -25.05 10.77
CA LEU A 282 -6.39 -25.58 11.55
C LEU A 282 -7.02 -26.80 10.86
N ASN A 283 -7.73 -27.64 11.64
CA ASN A 283 -8.28 -28.89 11.15
C ASN A 283 -9.06 -28.80 9.82
N PRO A 284 -9.98 -27.83 9.60
CA PRO A 284 -10.68 -27.75 8.32
C PRO A 284 -9.76 -27.46 7.12
N ALA A 285 -8.68 -26.68 7.32
CA ALA A 285 -7.69 -26.44 6.28
C ALA A 285 -6.84 -27.70 6.02
N MET A 286 -6.54 -28.48 7.05
CA MET A 286 -5.84 -29.75 6.92
C MET A 286 -6.68 -30.81 6.19
N GLU A 287 -7.99 -30.83 6.40
CA GLU A 287 -8.92 -31.70 5.67
C GLU A 287 -8.88 -31.38 4.17
N VAL A 288 -8.89 -30.09 3.81
CA VAL A 288 -8.74 -29.66 2.42
C VAL A 288 -7.39 -30.11 1.85
N LEU A 289 -6.27 -29.94 2.56
CA LEU A 289 -4.97 -30.42 2.10
C LEU A 289 -4.94 -31.91 1.84
N LYS A 290 -5.49 -32.71 2.75
CA LYS A 290 -5.58 -34.17 2.60
C LYS A 290 -6.44 -34.58 1.39
N LYS A 291 -7.53 -33.87 1.12
CA LYS A 291 -8.41 -34.12 -0.04
C LYS A 291 -7.67 -33.99 -1.38
N TYR A 292 -6.67 -33.11 -1.44
CA TYR A 292 -5.88 -32.82 -2.65
C TYR A 292 -4.45 -33.36 -2.57
N ASP A 293 -4.19 -34.37 -1.74
CA ASP A 293 -2.84 -34.94 -1.55
C ASP A 293 -1.78 -33.84 -1.36
N TYR A 294 -2.11 -32.85 -0.53
CA TYR A 294 -1.32 -31.65 -0.20
C TYR A 294 -0.99 -30.72 -1.38
N ASN A 295 -1.62 -30.92 -2.53
CA ASN A 295 -1.46 -30.10 -3.73
C ASN A 295 -2.76 -29.35 -4.07
N LEU A 296 -2.90 -28.12 -3.59
CA LEU A 296 -4.11 -27.33 -3.80
C LEU A 296 -4.37 -27.04 -5.28
N PRO A 297 -5.64 -27.07 -5.74
CA PRO A 297 -6.01 -26.75 -7.10
C PRO A 297 -5.63 -25.28 -7.44
N LYS A 298 -5.23 -25.04 -8.69
CA LYS A 298 -4.89 -23.72 -9.19
C LYS A 298 -6.05 -23.15 -9.99
N ILE A 299 -6.46 -21.94 -9.68
CA ILE A 299 -7.56 -21.27 -10.38
C ILE A 299 -7.23 -19.77 -10.50
N THR A 300 -7.62 -19.12 -11.59
CA THR A 300 -7.42 -17.68 -11.73
C THR A 300 -8.34 -16.89 -10.77
N ASN A 301 -7.89 -15.73 -10.31
CA ASN A 301 -8.67 -14.88 -9.39
C ASN A 301 -10.05 -14.50 -9.97
N GLN A 302 -10.09 -14.22 -11.27
CA GLN A 302 -11.35 -13.89 -11.95
C GLN A 302 -12.32 -15.07 -11.87
N LYS A 303 -11.88 -16.25 -12.28
CA LYS A 303 -12.72 -17.47 -12.29
C LYS A 303 -13.12 -17.87 -10.87
N GLY A 304 -12.18 -17.79 -9.92
CA GLY A 304 -12.48 -18.01 -8.50
C GLY A 304 -13.59 -17.10 -7.98
N ASN A 305 -13.55 -15.80 -8.28
CA ASN A 305 -14.60 -14.86 -7.86
C ASN A 305 -15.94 -15.12 -8.57
N GLU A 306 -15.95 -15.52 -9.84
CA GLU A 306 -17.17 -15.93 -10.53
C GLU A 306 -17.84 -17.12 -9.82
N TYR A 307 -17.08 -18.16 -9.49
CA TYR A 307 -17.62 -19.31 -8.75
C TYR A 307 -18.02 -18.97 -7.32
N LEU A 308 -17.26 -18.12 -6.60
CA LEU A 308 -17.65 -17.66 -5.27
C LEU A 308 -18.98 -16.90 -5.29
N HIS A 309 -19.27 -16.16 -6.35
CA HIS A 309 -20.57 -15.53 -6.53
C HIS A 309 -21.71 -16.57 -6.67
N LEU A 310 -21.51 -17.64 -7.43
CA LEU A 310 -22.48 -18.73 -7.54
C LEU A 310 -22.66 -19.48 -6.22
N ILE A 311 -21.56 -19.78 -5.51
CA ILE A 311 -21.58 -20.42 -4.19
C ILE A 311 -22.33 -19.54 -3.18
N GLN A 312 -22.13 -18.22 -3.22
CA GLN A 312 -22.86 -17.26 -2.40
C GLN A 312 -24.38 -17.42 -2.58
N HIS A 313 -24.85 -17.51 -3.82
CA HIS A 313 -26.26 -17.73 -4.12
C HIS A 313 -26.75 -19.10 -3.62
N ALA A 314 -25.98 -20.16 -3.83
CA ALA A 314 -26.31 -21.50 -3.34
C ALA A 314 -26.41 -21.56 -1.79
N MET A 315 -25.66 -20.72 -1.09
CA MET A 315 -25.74 -20.58 0.37
C MET A 315 -26.96 -19.77 0.82
N GLY A 316 -27.64 -19.05 -0.06
CA GLY A 316 -28.66 -18.06 0.29
C GLY A 316 -28.09 -16.83 0.99
N ARG A 317 -26.82 -16.50 0.74
CA ARG A 317 -26.14 -15.37 1.37
C ARG A 317 -26.33 -14.09 0.54
N HIS A 318 -26.78 -13.00 1.16
CA HIS A 318 -26.96 -11.71 0.49
C HIS A 318 -25.67 -10.88 0.37
N LYS A 319 -24.62 -11.22 1.14
CA LYS A 319 -23.36 -10.46 1.21
C LYS A 319 -22.29 -11.15 0.37
N SER A 320 -21.47 -10.33 -0.31
CA SER A 320 -20.47 -10.84 -1.25
C SER A 320 -19.50 -11.85 -0.62
N LEU A 321 -19.22 -12.93 -1.33
CA LEU A 321 -18.23 -13.94 -0.99
C LEU A 321 -17.01 -13.72 -1.88
N THR A 322 -15.84 -13.48 -1.28
CA THR A 322 -14.57 -13.29 -1.99
C THR A 322 -13.42 -13.85 -1.14
N PHE A 323 -12.30 -14.17 -1.74
CA PHE A 323 -11.13 -14.63 -0.97
C PHE A 323 -10.66 -13.62 0.09
N HIS A 324 -10.92 -12.33 -0.11
CA HIS A 324 -10.63 -11.35 0.92
C HIS A 324 -11.57 -11.50 2.14
N VAL A 325 -12.83 -11.89 1.90
CA VAL A 325 -13.78 -12.23 2.99
C VAL A 325 -13.33 -13.48 3.75
N ALA A 326 -12.75 -14.49 3.09
CA ALA A 326 -12.16 -15.64 3.77
C ALA A 326 -11.11 -15.21 4.82
N ARG A 327 -10.19 -14.39 4.40
CA ARG A 327 -9.15 -13.85 5.30
C ARG A 327 -9.74 -12.96 6.40
N HIS A 328 -10.79 -12.17 6.13
CA HIS A 328 -11.55 -11.44 7.13
C HIS A 328 -12.18 -12.38 8.17
N SER A 329 -12.78 -13.48 7.71
CA SER A 329 -13.39 -14.48 8.59
C SER A 329 -12.35 -15.10 9.53
N PHE A 330 -11.18 -15.49 9.02
CA PHE A 330 -10.07 -15.95 9.85
C PHE A 330 -9.73 -14.96 10.96
N ALA A 331 -9.50 -13.69 10.59
CA ALA A 331 -9.10 -12.68 11.56
C ALA A 331 -10.17 -12.44 12.63
N THR A 332 -11.44 -12.31 12.20
CA THR A 332 -12.56 -12.06 13.12
C THR A 332 -12.79 -13.24 14.04
N LEU A 333 -12.74 -14.48 13.53
CA LEU A 333 -12.86 -15.68 14.36
C LEU A 333 -11.71 -15.84 15.35
N ALA A 334 -10.47 -15.65 14.92
CA ALA A 334 -9.31 -15.70 15.80
C ALA A 334 -9.45 -14.72 16.96
N ILE A 335 -9.83 -13.47 16.68
CA ILE A 335 -10.04 -12.44 17.72
C ILE A 335 -11.24 -12.80 18.62
N SER A 336 -12.34 -13.32 18.07
CA SER A 336 -13.51 -13.73 18.88
C SER A 336 -13.21 -14.90 19.81
N HIS A 337 -12.26 -15.76 19.45
CA HIS A 337 -11.74 -16.85 20.30
C HIS A 337 -10.60 -16.41 21.23
N GLY A 338 -10.38 -15.12 21.39
CA GLY A 338 -9.42 -14.57 22.37
C GLY A 338 -7.97 -14.52 21.89
N VAL A 339 -7.68 -14.77 20.61
CA VAL A 339 -6.30 -14.59 20.10
C VAL A 339 -5.96 -13.09 20.10
N PRO A 340 -4.83 -12.69 20.72
CA PRO A 340 -4.40 -11.29 20.73
C PRO A 340 -4.27 -10.72 19.32
N ILE A 341 -4.66 -9.46 19.15
CA ILE A 341 -4.68 -8.80 17.85
C ILE A 341 -3.29 -8.71 17.20
N GLU A 342 -2.25 -8.62 18.03
CA GLU A 342 -0.85 -8.62 17.62
C GLU A 342 -0.45 -9.97 16.99
N ASP A 343 -0.95 -11.07 17.56
CA ASP A 343 -0.70 -12.41 17.05
C ASP A 343 -1.46 -12.62 15.74
N VAL A 344 -2.73 -12.19 15.67
CA VAL A 344 -3.51 -12.19 14.43
C VAL A 344 -2.82 -11.34 13.35
N ALA A 345 -2.25 -10.19 13.69
CA ALA A 345 -1.50 -9.37 12.75
C ALA A 345 -0.26 -10.12 12.21
N ARG A 346 0.48 -10.84 13.06
CA ARG A 346 1.61 -11.70 12.66
C ARG A 346 1.18 -12.85 11.77
N MET A 347 0.10 -13.56 12.14
CA MET A 347 -0.47 -14.66 11.32
C MET A 347 -0.88 -14.18 9.94
N LEU A 348 -1.40 -12.96 9.85
CA LEU A 348 -1.81 -12.35 8.59
C LEU A 348 -0.65 -11.69 7.82
N GLY A 349 0.53 -11.49 8.40
CA GLY A 349 1.63 -10.73 7.80
C GLY A 349 1.24 -9.27 7.54
N HIS A 350 0.64 -8.60 8.53
CA HIS A 350 0.37 -7.17 8.49
C HIS A 350 1.53 -6.40 9.14
N GLU A 351 2.15 -5.49 8.40
CA GLU A 351 3.19 -4.60 8.93
C GLU A 351 2.63 -3.59 9.92
N ASP A 352 1.39 -3.15 9.69
CA ASP A 352 0.70 -2.16 10.51
C ASP A 352 -0.51 -2.80 11.19
N ILE A 353 -0.49 -2.82 12.52
CA ILE A 353 -1.56 -3.38 13.35
C ILE A 353 -2.91 -2.71 13.08
N ARG A 354 -2.92 -1.44 12.65
CA ARG A 354 -4.16 -0.72 12.27
C ARG A 354 -4.92 -1.45 11.18
N THR A 355 -4.22 -2.19 10.32
CA THR A 355 -4.85 -3.03 9.29
C THR A 355 -5.62 -4.20 9.92
N THR A 356 -5.23 -4.65 11.12
CA THR A 356 -5.88 -5.73 11.86
C THR A 356 -6.99 -5.18 12.78
N GLN A 357 -6.89 -3.94 13.25
CA GLN A 357 -7.88 -3.30 14.12
C GLN A 357 -9.27 -3.21 13.50
N ILE A 358 -9.37 -3.17 12.17
CA ILE A 358 -10.67 -3.20 11.47
C ILE A 358 -11.49 -4.46 11.77
N TYR A 359 -10.84 -5.57 12.15
CA TYR A 359 -11.51 -6.82 12.50
C TYR A 359 -11.99 -6.84 13.95
N ALA A 360 -11.34 -6.09 14.84
CA ALA A 360 -11.75 -5.96 16.24
C ALA A 360 -13.01 -5.09 16.41
N SER A 361 -13.29 -4.22 15.42
CA SER A 361 -14.47 -3.34 15.39
C SER A 361 -15.73 -4.06 14.87
N ALA A 362 -15.60 -5.27 14.32
CA ALA A 362 -16.74 -6.08 13.94
C ALA A 362 -17.56 -6.43 15.21
N PRO A 363 -18.91 -6.36 15.19
CA PRO A 363 -19.71 -6.76 16.33
C PRO A 363 -19.29 -8.17 16.75
N ARG A 364 -19.00 -8.35 18.05
CA ARG A 364 -18.72 -9.68 18.59
C ARG A 364 -19.86 -10.57 18.15
N LEU A 365 -19.56 -11.54 17.29
CA LEU A 365 -20.48 -12.61 16.95
C LEU A 365 -20.60 -13.51 18.19
N VAL A 366 -21.32 -13.01 19.20
CA VAL A 366 -21.69 -13.80 20.37
C VAL A 366 -22.69 -14.82 19.87
N ALA A 367 -22.35 -16.10 20.06
CA ALA A 367 -23.24 -17.24 19.86
C ALA A 367 -24.47 -17.16 20.76
#